data_799d2befba04e086b0a7e1cae0ad66fc
#
_entry.id   799d2befba04e086b0a7e1cae0ad66fc
#
_cell.length_a   1.000
_cell.length_b   1.000
_cell.length_c   1.000
_cell.angle_alpha   90.00
_cell.angle_beta   90.00
_cell.angle_gamma   90.00
#
_symmetry.space_group_name_H-M   'P 1'
#
loop_
_entity.id
_entity.type
_entity.pdbx_description
1 polymer ?
#
loop_
_entity_poly.entity_id
_entity_poly.type
_entity_poly.pdbx_seq_one_letter_code
_entity_poly.pdbx_strand_id
1 'polypeptide(L)'
;MKTVIICTDGACSGNPGPGGWGAILQYGKAEKELSGSEPSTTNNRMELLGVITALETLKEPCSVDLYSDSKYVVDGITKGWAKGWRARGWVKSDKKPAKNPELWGRLLDLLDKHEVRFHWVKGHADNPYNNRCDELAVGEYQKYK
;
A
#
# COMPACT_ATOMS: atom_id res chain seq x y z
N MET A 1 -1.38 -18.97 12.90
CA MET A 1 -1.68 -17.67 12.26
C MET A 1 -2.50 -17.88 11.00
N LYS A 2 -3.52 -17.07 10.80
CA LYS A 2 -4.29 -17.13 9.55
C LYS A 2 -3.44 -16.64 8.38
N THR A 3 -3.58 -17.29 7.24
CA THR A 3 -2.88 -16.90 6.01
C THR A 3 -3.82 -16.08 5.13
N VAL A 4 -3.39 -14.87 4.80
CA VAL A 4 -4.18 -13.92 4.00
C VAL A 4 -3.37 -13.48 2.79
N ILE A 5 -4.03 -13.38 1.64
CA ILE A 5 -3.43 -12.81 0.44
C ILE A 5 -4.03 -11.42 0.24
N ILE A 6 -3.17 -10.43 0.06
CA ILE A 6 -3.61 -9.05 -0.17
C ILE A 6 -3.02 -8.55 -1.48
N CYS A 7 -3.85 -7.89 -2.28
CA CYS A 7 -3.43 -7.19 -3.49
C CYS A 7 -3.86 -5.74 -3.35
N THR A 8 -2.97 -4.80 -3.67
CA THR A 8 -3.25 -3.36 -3.54
C THR A 8 -2.81 -2.60 -4.77
N ASP A 9 -3.44 -1.44 -4.99
CA ASP A 9 -3.03 -0.49 -6.02
C ASP A 9 -3.40 0.92 -5.59
N GLY A 10 -2.66 1.89 -6.11
CA GLY A 10 -2.94 3.31 -5.89
C GLY A 10 -2.86 4.06 -7.19
N ALA A 11 -3.65 5.11 -7.32
CA ALA A 11 -3.69 5.93 -8.52
C ALA A 11 -3.94 7.39 -8.15
N CYS A 12 -3.44 8.30 -8.97
CA CYS A 12 -3.61 9.72 -8.75
C CYS A 12 -3.78 10.44 -10.08
N SER A 13 -4.76 11.33 -10.16
CA SER A 13 -5.00 12.15 -11.33
C SER A 13 -4.24 13.47 -11.18
N GLY A 14 -3.01 13.51 -11.67
CA GLY A 14 -2.06 14.57 -11.38
C GLY A 14 -1.23 14.20 -10.15
N ASN A 15 -0.18 14.96 -9.88
CA ASN A 15 0.72 14.65 -8.77
C ASN A 15 1.34 15.94 -8.22
N PRO A 16 0.62 16.69 -7.32
CA PRO A 16 -0.59 16.28 -6.59
C PRO A 16 -1.89 16.43 -7.38
N GLY A 17 -2.92 15.76 -6.88
CA GLY A 17 -4.27 15.81 -7.43
C GLY A 17 -5.17 14.82 -6.73
N PRO A 18 -6.43 14.64 -7.17
CA PRO A 18 -7.30 13.62 -6.58
C PRO A 18 -6.71 12.23 -6.79
N GLY A 19 -6.74 11.43 -5.75
CA GLY A 19 -6.20 10.08 -5.80
C GLY A 19 -7.08 9.08 -5.10
N GLY A 20 -6.86 7.80 -5.41
CA GLY A 20 -7.57 6.70 -4.81
C GLY A 20 -6.67 5.49 -4.63
N TRP A 21 -7.13 4.56 -3.82
CA TRP A 21 -6.47 3.27 -3.63
C TRP A 21 -7.52 2.17 -3.58
N GLY A 22 -7.10 0.98 -3.94
CA GLY A 22 -7.94 -0.21 -3.87
C GLY A 22 -7.16 -1.38 -3.29
N ALA A 23 -7.86 -2.27 -2.61
CA ALA A 23 -7.27 -3.47 -2.02
C ALA A 23 -8.26 -4.62 -2.07
N ILE A 24 -7.73 -5.82 -2.25
CA ILE A 24 -8.50 -7.06 -2.17
C ILE A 24 -7.82 -7.97 -1.15
N LEU A 25 -8.58 -8.41 -0.15
CA LEU A 25 -8.10 -9.34 0.86
C LEU A 25 -8.77 -10.69 0.64
N GLN A 26 -7.97 -11.76 0.61
CA GLN A 26 -8.45 -13.12 0.42
C GLN A 26 -8.05 -13.98 1.60
N TYR A 27 -9.05 -14.64 2.19
CA TYR A 27 -8.84 -15.63 3.25
C TYR A 27 -9.66 -16.87 2.90
N GLY A 28 -8.98 -17.95 2.48
CA GLY A 28 -9.68 -19.13 1.98
C GLY A 28 -10.53 -18.77 0.78
N LYS A 29 -11.83 -19.02 0.86
CA LYS A 29 -12.81 -18.67 -0.19
C LYS A 29 -13.42 -17.29 -0.01
N ALA A 30 -13.14 -16.62 1.10
CA ALA A 30 -13.69 -15.30 1.39
C ALA A 30 -12.83 -14.22 0.73
N GLU A 31 -13.48 -13.22 0.15
CA GLU A 31 -12.83 -12.06 -0.43
C GLU A 31 -13.48 -10.79 0.10
N LYS A 32 -12.65 -9.76 0.31
CA LYS A 32 -13.14 -8.45 0.71
C LYS A 32 -12.44 -7.38 -0.11
N GLU A 33 -13.20 -6.47 -0.70
CA GLU A 33 -12.67 -5.32 -1.40
C GLU A 33 -12.74 -4.09 -0.51
N LEU A 34 -11.67 -3.30 -0.53
CA LEU A 34 -11.59 -2.02 0.17
C LEU A 34 -11.15 -0.96 -0.83
N SER A 35 -11.59 0.27 -0.60
CA SER A 35 -11.13 1.40 -1.41
C SER A 35 -11.27 2.69 -0.62
N GLY A 36 -10.54 3.71 -1.04
CA GLY A 36 -10.60 5.01 -0.43
C GLY A 36 -9.98 6.07 -1.34
N SER A 37 -10.13 7.34 -0.96
CA SER A 37 -9.69 8.45 -1.80
C SER A 37 -9.27 9.65 -0.97
N GLU A 38 -8.49 10.53 -1.60
CA GLU A 38 -8.15 11.85 -1.05
C GLU A 38 -8.29 12.88 -2.17
N PRO A 39 -8.79 14.10 -1.86
CA PRO A 39 -9.01 15.13 -2.89
C PRO A 39 -7.73 15.75 -3.44
N SER A 40 -6.66 15.76 -2.65
CA SER A 40 -5.36 16.25 -3.08
C SER A 40 -4.27 15.42 -2.45
N THR A 41 -3.58 14.61 -3.27
CA THR A 41 -2.64 13.61 -2.78
C THR A 41 -1.61 13.28 -3.86
N THR A 42 -0.81 12.25 -3.63
CA THR A 42 0.19 11.75 -4.57
C THR A 42 0.00 10.26 -4.80
N ASN A 43 0.53 9.76 -5.91
CA ASN A 43 0.48 8.32 -6.21
C ASN A 43 1.13 7.49 -5.09
N ASN A 44 2.31 7.90 -4.63
CA ASN A 44 3.02 7.16 -3.57
C ASN A 44 2.23 7.11 -2.27
N ARG A 45 1.56 8.20 -1.91
CA ARG A 45 0.71 8.23 -0.72
C ARG A 45 -0.47 7.26 -0.85
N MET A 46 -1.09 7.19 -2.02
CA MET A 46 -2.21 6.26 -2.26
C MET A 46 -1.74 4.81 -2.21
N GLU A 47 -0.57 4.51 -2.76
CA GLU A 47 0.01 3.18 -2.68
C GLU A 47 0.24 2.75 -1.22
N LEU A 48 0.79 3.64 -0.39
CA LEU A 48 0.99 3.37 1.03
C LEU A 48 -0.33 3.17 1.77
N LEU A 49 -1.30 4.05 1.54
CA LEU A 49 -2.60 3.98 2.24
C LEU A 49 -3.36 2.70 1.91
N GLY A 50 -3.28 2.22 0.68
CA GLY A 50 -3.88 0.95 0.30
C GLY A 50 -3.34 -0.21 1.13
N VAL A 51 -2.02 -0.30 1.25
CA VAL A 51 -1.35 -1.34 2.04
C VAL A 51 -1.70 -1.20 3.53
N ILE A 52 -1.58 0.00 4.07
CA ILE A 52 -1.82 0.26 5.49
C ILE A 52 -3.26 -0.09 5.87
N THR A 53 -4.23 0.39 5.09
CA THR A 53 -5.64 0.16 5.40
C THR A 53 -6.00 -1.32 5.31
N ALA A 54 -5.46 -2.02 4.30
CA ALA A 54 -5.66 -3.46 4.18
C ALA A 54 -5.15 -4.21 5.41
N LEU A 55 -3.93 -3.89 5.87
CA LEU A 55 -3.36 -4.53 7.06
C LEU A 55 -4.11 -4.15 8.33
N GLU A 56 -4.56 -2.90 8.45
CA GLU A 56 -5.33 -2.43 9.62
C GLU A 56 -6.70 -3.10 9.72
N THR A 57 -7.22 -3.62 8.62
CA THR A 57 -8.49 -4.35 8.61
C THR A 57 -8.39 -5.70 9.30
N LEU A 58 -7.18 -6.28 9.36
CA LEU A 58 -6.95 -7.57 10.01
C LEU A 58 -7.03 -7.42 11.53
N LYS A 59 -7.91 -8.20 12.15
CA LYS A 59 -8.21 -8.08 13.59
C LYS A 59 -7.25 -8.84 14.50
N GLU A 60 -6.46 -9.74 13.94
CA GLU A 60 -5.50 -10.56 14.68
C GLU A 60 -4.21 -10.71 13.87
N PRO A 61 -3.10 -11.10 14.51
CA PRO A 61 -1.86 -11.34 13.75
C PRO A 61 -2.07 -12.39 12.66
N CYS A 62 -1.63 -12.06 11.43
CA CYS A 62 -1.79 -12.91 10.26
C CYS A 62 -0.47 -13.08 9.54
N SER A 63 -0.37 -14.19 8.79
CA SER A 63 0.69 -14.41 7.82
C SER A 63 0.18 -13.92 6.48
N VAL A 64 0.82 -12.90 5.90
CA VAL A 64 0.30 -12.18 4.74
C VAL A 64 1.27 -12.25 3.58
N ASP A 65 0.76 -12.61 2.40
CA ASP A 65 1.45 -12.38 1.13
C ASP A 65 0.80 -11.18 0.47
N LEU A 66 1.56 -10.11 0.32
CA LEU A 66 1.06 -8.84 -0.20
C LEU A 66 1.68 -8.55 -1.55
N TYR A 67 0.83 -8.34 -2.55
CA TYR A 67 1.21 -8.08 -3.94
C TYR A 67 0.93 -6.64 -4.29
N SER A 68 1.95 -5.95 -4.81
CA SER A 68 1.85 -4.54 -5.22
C SER A 68 2.72 -4.29 -6.44
N ASP A 69 2.28 -3.41 -7.34
CA ASP A 69 3.08 -2.95 -8.47
C ASP A 69 3.93 -1.72 -8.11
N SER A 70 3.82 -1.23 -6.89
CA SER A 70 4.57 -0.07 -6.42
C SER A 70 5.96 -0.45 -5.95
N LYS A 71 6.98 -0.15 -6.73
CA LYS A 71 8.36 -0.33 -6.29
C LYS A 71 8.70 0.54 -5.10
N TYR A 72 8.10 1.72 -5.01
CA TYR A 72 8.29 2.62 -3.88
C TYR A 72 7.95 1.92 -2.55
N VAL A 73 6.81 1.26 -2.47
CA VAL A 73 6.39 0.54 -1.27
C VAL A 73 7.20 -0.73 -1.06
N VAL A 74 7.29 -1.57 -2.09
CA VAL A 74 7.96 -2.87 -1.97
C VAL A 74 9.44 -2.68 -1.63
N ASP A 75 10.15 -1.83 -2.36
CA ASP A 75 11.57 -1.58 -2.11
C ASP A 75 11.80 -0.86 -0.78
N GLY A 76 10.91 0.07 -0.42
CA GLY A 76 11.00 0.78 0.85
C GLY A 76 11.00 -0.17 2.05
N ILE A 77 10.31 -1.28 1.94
CA ILE A 77 10.27 -2.30 3.00
C ILE A 77 11.36 -3.36 2.78
N THR A 78 11.42 -3.99 1.60
CA THR A 78 12.30 -5.15 1.39
C THR A 78 13.78 -4.78 1.38
N LYS A 79 14.11 -3.56 0.99
CA LYS A 79 15.50 -3.05 1.03
C LYS A 79 15.84 -2.34 2.33
N GLY A 80 14.89 -2.27 3.27
CA GLY A 80 15.09 -1.68 4.58
C GLY A 80 15.17 -0.15 4.60
N TRP A 81 14.76 0.52 3.52
CA TRP A 81 14.87 1.99 3.45
C TRP A 81 14.02 2.69 4.50
N ALA A 82 12.76 2.31 4.65
CA ALA A 82 11.85 2.95 5.60
C ALA A 82 12.34 2.77 7.04
N LYS A 83 12.80 1.58 7.37
CA LYS A 83 13.34 1.27 8.69
C LYS A 83 14.57 2.13 9.00
N GLY A 84 15.45 2.29 8.02
CA GLY A 84 16.62 3.15 8.12
C GLY A 84 16.25 4.63 8.28
N TRP A 85 15.26 5.10 7.53
CA TRP A 85 14.78 6.48 7.65
C TRP A 85 14.23 6.74 9.05
N ARG A 86 13.41 5.82 9.58
CA ARG A 86 12.87 5.97 10.94
C ARG A 86 14.00 6.03 11.99
N ALA A 87 15.01 5.18 11.84
CA ALA A 87 16.14 5.16 12.75
C ALA A 87 16.94 6.48 12.74
N ARG A 88 16.90 7.22 11.62
CA ARG A 88 17.61 8.51 11.46
C ARG A 88 16.67 9.72 11.62
N GLY A 89 15.52 9.55 12.24
CA GLY A 89 14.56 10.63 12.43
C GLY A 89 13.88 11.09 11.16
N TRP A 90 13.62 10.15 10.23
CA TRP A 90 12.95 10.37 8.94
C TRP A 90 13.80 11.24 7.99
N VAL A 91 15.09 11.00 7.99
CA VAL A 91 16.04 11.62 7.07
C VAL A 91 16.66 10.55 6.19
N LYS A 92 16.70 10.82 4.89
CA LYS A 92 17.31 9.92 3.90
C LYS A 92 18.83 10.02 3.94
N SER A 93 19.52 9.09 3.26
CA SER A 93 20.98 9.06 3.20
C SER A 93 21.58 10.33 2.60
N ASP A 94 20.85 11.04 1.72
CA ASP A 94 21.27 12.31 1.14
C ASP A 94 20.96 13.52 2.03
N LYS A 95 20.57 13.28 3.27
CA LYS A 95 20.20 14.28 4.29
C LYS A 95 18.91 15.05 4.00
N LYS A 96 18.17 14.66 2.95
CA LYS A 96 16.85 15.24 2.66
C LYS A 96 15.77 14.52 3.47
N PRO A 97 14.66 15.21 3.83
CA PRO A 97 13.61 14.56 4.59
C PRO A 97 12.93 13.44 3.77
N ALA A 98 12.64 12.34 4.42
CA ALA A 98 11.84 11.28 3.83
C ALA A 98 10.39 11.74 3.70
N LYS A 99 9.73 11.40 2.59
CA LYS A 99 8.33 11.74 2.37
C LYS A 99 7.42 10.72 3.06
N ASN A 100 6.23 11.18 3.43
CA ASN A 100 5.20 10.34 4.07
C ASN A 100 5.66 9.63 5.35
N PRO A 101 6.39 10.33 6.25
CA PRO A 101 6.93 9.66 7.43
C PRO A 101 5.83 9.07 8.33
N GLU A 102 4.69 9.73 8.46
CA GLU A 102 3.58 9.23 9.28
C GLU A 102 3.00 7.92 8.72
N LEU A 103 2.95 7.79 7.40
CA LEU A 103 2.45 6.58 6.75
C LEU A 103 3.46 5.44 6.85
N TRP A 104 4.73 5.73 6.60
CA TRP A 104 5.79 4.72 6.75
C TRP A 104 5.86 4.21 8.19
N GLY A 105 5.69 5.10 9.17
CA GLY A 105 5.67 4.70 10.59
C GLY A 105 4.52 3.77 10.90
N ARG A 106 3.31 4.08 10.42
CA ARG A 106 2.14 3.21 10.58
C ARG A 106 2.38 1.84 9.95
N LEU A 107 2.95 1.82 8.75
CA LEU A 107 3.23 0.56 8.05
C LEU A 107 4.25 -0.28 8.83
N LEU A 108 5.35 0.32 9.28
CA LEU A 108 6.37 -0.40 10.04
C LEU A 108 5.79 -1.00 11.32
N ASP A 109 4.90 -0.28 12.01
CA ASP A 109 4.25 -0.80 13.22
C ASP A 109 3.34 -1.99 12.91
N LEU A 110 2.66 -1.96 11.77
CA LEU A 110 1.84 -3.09 11.32
C LEU A 110 2.68 -4.31 10.98
N LEU A 111 3.90 -4.10 10.46
CA LEU A 111 4.81 -5.21 10.14
C LEU A 111 5.37 -5.88 11.40
N ASP A 112 5.34 -5.19 12.54
CA ASP A 112 5.67 -5.80 13.83
C ASP A 112 4.54 -6.71 14.34
N LYS A 113 3.30 -6.43 13.93
CA LYS A 113 2.11 -7.18 14.34
C LYS A 113 1.85 -8.39 13.45
N HIS A 114 2.08 -8.25 12.17
CA HIS A 114 1.80 -9.30 11.18
C HIS A 114 3.10 -9.78 10.54
N GLU A 115 3.10 -11.03 10.07
CA GLU A 115 4.19 -11.55 9.27
C GLU A 115 3.86 -11.30 7.80
N VAL A 116 4.46 -10.28 7.20
CA VAL A 116 4.12 -9.84 5.85
C VAL A 116 5.28 -10.07 4.88
N ARG A 117 4.98 -10.74 3.78
CA ARG A 117 5.91 -10.94 2.66
C ARG A 117 5.44 -10.07 1.51
N PHE A 118 6.28 -9.14 1.07
CA PHE A 118 6.00 -8.25 -0.04
C PHE A 118 6.47 -8.85 -1.36
N HIS A 119 5.58 -8.87 -2.34
CA HIS A 119 5.86 -9.35 -3.69
C HIS A 119 5.59 -8.23 -4.70
N TRP A 120 6.60 -7.84 -5.44
CA TRP A 120 6.41 -6.90 -6.52
C TRP A 120 5.82 -7.62 -7.73
N VAL A 121 4.78 -7.03 -8.32
CA VAL A 121 4.18 -7.50 -9.56
C VAL A 121 4.23 -6.39 -10.59
N LYS A 122 4.41 -6.77 -11.86
CA LYS A 122 4.41 -5.80 -12.95
C LYS A 122 2.99 -5.24 -13.14
N GLY A 123 2.85 -3.93 -13.11
CA GLY A 123 1.55 -3.29 -13.30
C GLY A 123 1.00 -3.55 -14.71
N HIS A 124 -0.33 -3.62 -14.80
CA HIS A 124 -1.07 -3.83 -16.05
C HIS A 124 -0.73 -5.15 -16.76
N ALA A 125 -0.18 -6.12 -16.04
CA ALA A 125 -0.02 -7.48 -16.54
C ALA A 125 -1.37 -8.21 -16.46
N ASP A 126 -1.43 -9.43 -17.01
CA ASP A 126 -2.65 -10.25 -17.02
C ASP A 126 -2.98 -10.81 -15.63
N ASN A 127 -3.10 -9.91 -14.65
CA ASN A 127 -3.44 -10.25 -13.27
C ASN A 127 -4.81 -9.65 -12.93
N PRO A 128 -5.85 -10.48 -12.83
CA PRO A 128 -7.21 -9.96 -12.58
C PRO A 128 -7.34 -9.22 -11.24
N TYR A 129 -6.61 -9.63 -10.21
CA TYR A 129 -6.67 -8.94 -8.92
C TYR A 129 -6.00 -7.57 -8.98
N ASN A 130 -4.86 -7.47 -9.64
CA ASN A 130 -4.19 -6.19 -9.83
C ASN A 130 -5.07 -5.24 -10.66
N ASN A 131 -5.67 -5.75 -11.72
CA ASN A 131 -6.58 -4.97 -12.57
C ASN A 131 -7.80 -4.49 -11.77
N ARG A 132 -8.36 -5.35 -10.91
CA ARG A 132 -9.50 -4.97 -10.08
C ARG A 132 -9.12 -3.90 -9.07
N CYS A 133 -7.96 -4.00 -8.45
CA CYS A 133 -7.45 -2.98 -7.52
C CYS A 133 -7.28 -1.64 -8.22
N ASP A 134 -6.79 -1.64 -9.46
CA ASP A 134 -6.67 -0.43 -10.27
C ASP A 134 -8.04 0.19 -10.54
N GLU A 135 -9.03 -0.61 -10.93
CA GLU A 135 -10.40 -0.14 -11.13
C GLU A 135 -10.97 0.51 -9.87
N LEU A 136 -10.74 -0.09 -8.70
CA LEU A 136 -11.18 0.47 -7.42
C LEU A 136 -10.51 1.81 -7.14
N ALA A 137 -9.20 1.90 -7.36
CA ALA A 137 -8.43 3.11 -7.13
C ALA A 137 -8.87 4.25 -8.05
N VAL A 138 -9.01 3.98 -9.34
CA VAL A 138 -9.45 4.96 -10.34
C VAL A 138 -10.89 5.41 -10.05
N GLY A 139 -11.77 4.48 -9.74
CA GLY A 139 -13.17 4.79 -9.38
C GLY A 139 -13.25 5.73 -8.20
N GLU A 140 -12.35 5.58 -7.23
CA GLU A 140 -12.33 6.44 -6.05
C GLU A 140 -11.97 7.89 -6.38
N TYR A 141 -10.92 8.14 -7.18
CA TYR A 141 -10.55 9.53 -7.47
C TYR A 141 -11.48 10.19 -8.48
N GLN A 142 -12.18 9.42 -9.29
CA GLN A 142 -13.16 9.98 -10.25
C GLN A 142 -14.30 10.71 -9.56
N LYS A 143 -14.56 10.45 -8.29
CA LYS A 143 -15.57 11.18 -7.49
C LYS A 143 -15.31 12.69 -7.43
N TYR A 144 -14.06 13.09 -7.64
CA TYR A 144 -13.65 14.49 -7.56
C TYR A 144 -13.63 15.20 -8.92
N LYS A 145 -14.05 14.52 -9.97
CA LYS A 145 -14.04 15.07 -11.33
C LYS A 145 -15.42 15.41 -11.86
#